data_2b2880e956db8a7171cc7bc8fd785714
#
_entry.id   2b2880e956db8a7171cc7bc8fd785714
#
_cell.length_a   1.000
_cell.length_b   1.000
_cell.length_c   1.000
_cell.angle_alpha   90.00
_cell.angle_beta   90.00
_cell.angle_gamma   90.00
#
_symmetry.space_group_name_H-M   'P 1'
#
loop_
_entity.id
_entity.type
_entity.pdbx_description
1 polymer ?
#
loop_
_entity_poly.entity_id
_entity_poly.type
_entity_poly.pdbx_seq_one_letter_code
_entity_poly.pdbx_strand_id
1 'polypeptide(L)'
;MARAKGMAMLMPKVTAQQAKEWGLIWEVVEDAKLMDTVMALAEHLATQPTRGFAYTKQAFSASMTNTLDEQLELEKTLMSTAGFTDDYAEGVKAFLEKRQPEYKGQ
;
A
#
# COMPACT_ATOMS: atom_id res chain seq x y z
N MET A 1 15.15 -10.39 -11.07
CA MET A 1 15.82 -11.73 -11.07
C MET A 1 17.30 -11.67 -10.74
N ALA A 2 18.16 -10.84 -11.36
CA ALA A 2 19.62 -10.83 -11.11
C ALA A 2 19.97 -10.55 -9.63
N ARG A 3 19.38 -9.52 -9.02
CA ARG A 3 19.61 -9.15 -7.60
C ARG A 3 19.23 -10.28 -6.65
N ALA A 4 18.07 -10.92 -6.85
CA ALA A 4 17.64 -12.04 -6.00
C ALA A 4 18.60 -13.22 -6.06
N LYS A 5 19.06 -13.59 -7.27
CA LYS A 5 20.06 -14.64 -7.44
C LYS A 5 21.40 -14.26 -6.79
N GLY A 6 21.86 -13.03 -6.98
CA GLY A 6 23.08 -12.53 -6.34
C GLY A 6 23.01 -12.58 -4.82
N MET A 7 21.91 -12.15 -4.23
CA MET A 7 21.69 -12.23 -2.78
C MET A 7 21.68 -13.67 -2.28
N ALA A 8 20.97 -14.57 -2.96
CA ALA A 8 20.84 -15.96 -2.54
C ALA A 8 22.15 -16.75 -2.68
N MET A 9 22.94 -16.49 -3.72
CA MET A 9 24.14 -17.27 -4.04
C MET A 9 25.42 -16.71 -3.41
N LEU A 10 25.52 -15.38 -3.29
CA LEU A 10 26.74 -14.72 -2.80
C LEU A 10 26.62 -14.26 -1.35
N MET A 11 25.40 -14.26 -0.79
CA MET A 11 25.08 -13.83 0.58
C MET A 11 25.80 -12.51 1.00
N PRO A 12 25.76 -11.44 0.18
CA PRO A 12 26.41 -10.19 0.52
C PRO A 12 25.70 -9.52 1.68
N LYS A 13 26.43 -8.73 2.46
CA LYS A 13 25.82 -7.80 3.40
C LYS A 13 25.18 -6.67 2.62
N VAL A 14 23.84 -6.58 2.66
CA VAL A 14 23.06 -5.51 2.03
C VAL A 14 22.79 -4.42 3.06
N THR A 15 23.21 -3.19 2.79
CA THR A 15 22.90 -2.05 3.66
C THR A 15 21.44 -1.64 3.52
N ALA A 16 20.89 -0.93 4.52
CA ALA A 16 19.53 -0.39 4.46
C ALA A 16 19.33 0.51 3.22
N GLN A 17 20.33 1.36 2.93
CA GLN A 17 20.28 2.23 1.76
C GLN A 17 20.23 1.43 0.44
N GLN A 18 21.04 0.39 0.30
CA GLN A 18 20.97 -0.50 -0.88
C GLN A 18 19.63 -1.23 -0.96
N ALA A 19 19.07 -1.66 0.16
CA ALA A 19 17.76 -2.30 0.21
C ALA A 19 16.65 -1.36 -0.28
N LYS A 20 16.68 -0.08 0.10
CA LYS A 20 15.78 0.95 -0.42
C LYS A 20 15.98 1.17 -1.93
N GLU A 21 17.20 1.38 -2.38
CA GLU A 21 17.53 1.56 -3.81
C GLU A 21 17.12 0.36 -4.68
N TRP A 22 17.11 -0.83 -4.10
CA TRP A 22 16.68 -2.05 -4.78
C TRP A 22 15.18 -2.30 -4.71
N GLY A 23 14.43 -1.49 -3.97
CA GLY A 23 12.99 -1.65 -3.78
C GLY A 23 12.62 -2.81 -2.85
N LEU A 24 13.53 -3.25 -1.98
CA LEU A 24 13.25 -4.28 -0.97
C LEU A 24 12.50 -3.70 0.24
N ILE A 25 12.78 -2.44 0.56
CA ILE A 25 12.12 -1.69 1.63
C ILE A 25 11.69 -0.32 1.11
N TRP A 26 10.68 0.26 1.76
CA TRP A 26 10.10 1.54 1.37
C TRP A 26 10.99 2.74 1.69
N GLU A 27 11.47 2.82 2.94
CA GLU A 27 12.20 3.99 3.44
C GLU A 27 13.34 3.58 4.37
N VAL A 28 14.32 4.45 4.50
CA VAL A 28 15.43 4.36 5.47
C VAL A 28 15.45 5.65 6.28
N VAL A 29 15.44 5.51 7.58
CA VAL A 29 15.54 6.62 8.54
C VAL A 29 16.64 6.33 9.56
N GLU A 30 17.09 7.34 10.25
CA GLU A 30 18.02 7.17 11.38
C GLU A 30 17.34 6.37 12.49
N ASP A 31 18.08 5.49 13.16
CA ASP A 31 17.57 4.61 14.22
C ASP A 31 16.81 5.38 15.30
N ALA A 32 17.32 6.55 15.70
CA ALA A 32 16.68 7.39 16.71
C ALA A 32 15.31 7.95 16.26
N LYS A 33 15.02 7.99 14.96
CA LYS A 33 13.77 8.51 14.39
C LYS A 33 12.82 7.42 13.92
N LEU A 34 13.24 6.15 14.01
CA LEU A 34 12.49 5.04 13.45
C LEU A 34 11.06 4.97 14.03
N MET A 35 10.93 4.94 15.34
CA MET A 35 9.63 4.80 16.00
C MET A 35 8.72 5.99 15.74
N ASP A 36 9.23 7.21 15.81
CA ASP A 36 8.43 8.42 15.54
C ASP A 36 7.93 8.44 14.09
N THR A 37 8.79 8.08 13.13
CA THR A 37 8.42 8.03 11.71
C THR A 37 7.38 6.95 11.44
N VAL A 38 7.56 5.76 12.01
CA VAL A 38 6.63 4.63 11.80
C VAL A 38 5.28 4.92 12.47
N MET A 39 5.28 5.47 13.68
CA MET A 39 4.03 5.82 14.38
C MET A 39 3.26 6.91 13.64
N ALA A 40 3.93 7.96 13.17
CA ALA A 40 3.28 9.00 12.38
C ALA A 40 2.65 8.45 11.08
N LEU A 41 3.34 7.51 10.40
CA LEU A 41 2.81 6.85 9.23
C LEU A 41 1.60 5.94 9.58
N ALA A 42 1.69 5.19 10.66
CA ALA A 42 0.61 4.31 11.12
C ALA A 42 -0.63 5.10 11.51
N GLU A 43 -0.48 6.19 12.25
CA GLU A 43 -1.56 7.12 12.61
C GLU A 43 -2.20 7.74 11.36
N HIS A 44 -1.40 8.19 10.40
CA HIS A 44 -1.91 8.68 9.13
C HIS A 44 -2.73 7.60 8.40
N LEU A 45 -2.21 6.38 8.27
CA LEU A 45 -2.92 5.29 7.60
C LEU A 45 -4.21 4.89 8.33
N ALA A 46 -4.24 4.99 9.66
CA ALA A 46 -5.42 4.67 10.45
C ALA A 46 -6.60 5.64 10.21
N THR A 47 -6.31 6.86 9.73
CA THR A 47 -7.34 7.85 9.38
C THR A 47 -7.82 7.74 7.92
N GLN A 48 -7.28 6.80 7.15
CA GLN A 48 -7.60 6.62 5.74
C GLN A 48 -8.68 5.54 5.53
N PRO A 49 -9.25 5.38 4.32
CA PRO A 49 -10.26 4.38 4.03
C PRO A 49 -9.66 2.95 4.06
N THR A 50 -9.56 2.37 5.24
CA THR A 50 -8.82 1.13 5.50
C THR A 50 -9.37 -0.08 4.74
N ARG A 51 -10.68 -0.12 4.41
CA ARG A 51 -11.25 -1.12 3.51
C ARG A 51 -10.67 -1.01 2.10
N GLY A 52 -10.46 0.21 1.61
CA GLY A 52 -9.81 0.46 0.33
C GLY A 52 -8.38 -0.10 0.31
N PHE A 53 -7.63 0.05 1.41
CA PHE A 53 -6.30 -0.56 1.54
C PHE A 53 -6.35 -2.09 1.50
N ALA A 54 -7.37 -2.71 2.12
CA ALA A 54 -7.54 -4.16 2.07
C ALA A 54 -7.76 -4.64 0.63
N TYR A 55 -8.61 -3.96 -0.13
CA TYR A 55 -8.86 -4.27 -1.55
C TYR A 55 -7.62 -4.06 -2.41
N THR A 56 -6.88 -2.96 -2.19
CA THR A 56 -5.61 -2.68 -2.87
C THR A 56 -4.59 -3.79 -2.61
N LYS A 57 -4.42 -4.21 -1.36
CA LYS A 57 -3.51 -5.33 -1.01
C LYS A 57 -3.93 -6.64 -1.68
N GLN A 58 -5.23 -6.92 -1.75
CA GLN A 58 -5.75 -8.10 -2.44
C GLN A 58 -5.42 -8.07 -3.93
N ALA A 59 -5.64 -6.92 -4.60
CA ALA A 59 -5.33 -6.76 -6.02
C ALA A 59 -3.82 -6.96 -6.28
N PHE A 60 -2.94 -6.32 -5.49
CA PHE A 60 -1.49 -6.50 -5.63
C PHE A 60 -1.04 -7.95 -5.40
N SER A 61 -1.58 -8.62 -4.39
CA SER A 61 -1.21 -10.02 -4.11
C SER A 61 -1.61 -10.94 -5.27
N ALA A 62 -2.81 -10.75 -5.83
CA ALA A 62 -3.30 -11.55 -6.93
C ALA A 62 -2.55 -11.28 -8.25
N SER A 63 -2.08 -10.06 -8.48
CA SER A 63 -1.37 -9.67 -9.70
C SER A 63 -0.07 -10.45 -9.96
N MET A 64 0.46 -11.10 -8.93
CA MET A 64 1.67 -11.93 -9.06
C MET A 64 1.42 -13.25 -9.80
N THR A 65 0.17 -13.69 -9.91
CA THR A 65 -0.21 -14.99 -10.49
C THR A 65 -1.33 -14.91 -11.52
N ASN A 66 -2.13 -13.84 -11.50
CA ASN A 66 -3.23 -13.66 -12.43
C ASN A 66 -2.73 -13.38 -13.86
N THR A 67 -3.48 -13.84 -14.84
CA THR A 67 -3.43 -13.31 -16.21
C THR A 67 -3.96 -11.88 -16.24
N LEU A 68 -3.73 -11.16 -17.33
CA LEU A 68 -4.25 -9.79 -17.46
C LEU A 68 -5.78 -9.74 -17.32
N ASP A 69 -6.49 -10.64 -17.98
CA ASP A 69 -7.97 -10.67 -17.97
C ASP A 69 -8.50 -10.97 -16.56
N GLU A 70 -7.92 -11.93 -15.86
CA GLU A 70 -8.26 -12.24 -14.46
C GLU A 70 -7.99 -11.05 -13.54
N GLN A 71 -6.88 -10.35 -13.73
CA GLN A 71 -6.54 -9.18 -12.93
C GLN A 71 -7.52 -8.04 -13.16
N LEU A 72 -7.86 -7.73 -14.42
CA LEU A 72 -8.83 -6.68 -14.76
C LEU A 72 -10.22 -6.97 -14.19
N GLU A 73 -10.69 -8.23 -14.23
CA GLU A 73 -11.98 -8.59 -13.65
C GLU A 73 -11.96 -8.52 -12.12
N LEU A 74 -10.85 -8.92 -11.48
CA LEU A 74 -10.67 -8.74 -10.04
C LEU A 74 -10.69 -7.26 -9.65
N GLU A 75 -9.92 -6.42 -10.33
CA GLU A 75 -9.85 -4.98 -10.03
C GLU A 75 -11.21 -4.31 -10.22
N LYS A 76 -11.93 -4.62 -11.29
CA LYS A 76 -13.32 -4.15 -11.52
C LYS A 76 -14.22 -4.52 -10.35
N THR A 77 -14.14 -5.77 -9.87
CA THR A 77 -14.94 -6.25 -8.75
C THR A 77 -14.60 -5.51 -7.46
N LEU A 78 -13.31 -5.35 -7.16
CA LEU A 78 -12.83 -4.64 -5.96
C LEU A 78 -13.19 -3.16 -6.01
N MET A 79 -13.03 -2.50 -7.16
CA MET A 79 -13.45 -1.10 -7.35
C MET A 79 -14.95 -0.92 -7.17
N SER A 80 -15.76 -1.82 -7.75
CA SER A 80 -17.21 -1.80 -7.57
C SER A 80 -17.58 -1.94 -6.10
N THR A 81 -16.97 -2.92 -5.40
CA THR A 81 -17.20 -3.14 -3.97
C THR A 81 -16.78 -1.92 -3.13
N ALA A 82 -15.64 -1.31 -3.45
CA ALA A 82 -15.19 -0.09 -2.77
C ALA A 82 -16.17 1.08 -2.97
N GLY A 83 -16.77 1.19 -4.15
CA GLY A 83 -17.76 2.23 -4.50
C GLY A 83 -19.05 2.18 -3.67
N PHE A 84 -19.34 1.05 -3.01
CA PHE A 84 -20.49 0.90 -2.12
C PHE A 84 -20.15 1.12 -0.63
N THR A 85 -18.93 1.53 -0.30
CA THR A 85 -18.54 1.82 1.09
C THR A 85 -18.96 3.23 1.51
N ASP A 86 -19.21 3.41 2.80
CA ASP A 86 -19.49 4.73 3.37
C ASP A 86 -18.29 5.66 3.19
N ASP A 87 -17.07 5.14 3.29
CA ASP A 87 -15.84 5.89 3.06
C ASP A 87 -15.73 6.43 1.63
N TYR A 88 -16.20 5.67 0.62
CA TYR A 88 -16.25 6.19 -0.75
C TYR A 88 -17.22 7.37 -0.87
N ALA A 89 -18.43 7.23 -0.32
CA ALA A 89 -19.42 8.29 -0.31
C ALA A 89 -18.92 9.55 0.41
N GLU A 90 -18.27 9.37 1.57
CA GLU A 90 -17.63 10.45 2.31
C GLU A 90 -16.51 11.11 1.50
N GLY A 91 -15.65 10.33 0.85
CA GLY A 91 -14.56 10.85 0.02
C GLY A 91 -15.07 11.73 -1.12
N VAL A 92 -16.11 11.28 -1.84
CA VAL A 92 -16.76 12.05 -2.91
C VAL A 92 -17.38 13.34 -2.36
N LYS A 93 -18.11 13.26 -1.24
CA LYS A 93 -18.74 14.41 -0.59
C LYS A 93 -17.69 15.43 -0.15
N ALA A 94 -16.65 14.99 0.54
CA ALA A 94 -15.57 15.85 1.02
C ALA A 94 -14.85 16.55 -0.14
N PHE A 95 -14.62 15.84 -1.25
CA PHE A 95 -14.02 16.42 -2.46
C PHE A 95 -14.87 17.55 -3.05
N LEU A 96 -16.18 17.33 -3.17
CA LEU A 96 -17.12 18.35 -3.68
C LEU A 96 -17.22 19.57 -2.77
N GLU A 97 -17.20 19.35 -1.44
CA GLU A 97 -17.24 20.38 -0.42
C GLU A 97 -15.87 21.04 -0.15
N LYS A 98 -14.80 20.58 -0.78
CA LYS A 98 -13.40 21.04 -0.61
C LYS A 98 -12.94 21.02 0.85
N ARG A 99 -13.31 19.98 1.59
CA ARG A 99 -12.89 19.72 2.98
C ARG A 99 -12.10 18.42 3.08
N GLN A 100 -11.48 18.22 4.23
CA GLN A 100 -10.88 16.92 4.55
C GLN A 100 -11.97 15.87 4.78
N PRO A 101 -11.80 14.64 4.26
CA PRO A 101 -12.71 13.52 4.54
C PRO A 101 -12.49 12.95 5.95
N GLU A 102 -13.55 12.36 6.50
CA GLU A 102 -13.52 11.66 7.79
C GLU A 102 -13.86 10.18 7.56
N TYR A 103 -12.86 9.38 7.28
CA TYR A 103 -13.03 7.96 7.01
C TYR A 103 -13.20 7.14 8.29
N LYS A 104 -14.00 6.07 8.21
CA LYS A 104 -14.32 5.18 9.33
C LYS A 104 -13.97 3.71 9.08
N GLY A 105 -13.47 3.38 7.89
CA GLY A 105 -13.18 2.01 7.50
C GLY A 105 -14.42 1.16 7.20
N GLN A 106 -15.51 1.78 6.75
CA GLN A 106 -16.81 1.13 6.55
C GLN A 106 -17.32 1.28 5.12
#